data_b4466d7a1f64d7cc4aa3d26ae57a9cf8
#
_entry.id   b4466d7a1f64d7cc4aa3d26ae57a9cf8
#
_cell.length_a   1.000
_cell.length_b   1.000
_cell.length_c   1.000
_cell.angle_alpha   90.00
_cell.angle_beta   90.00
_cell.angle_gamma   90.00
#
_symmetry.space_group_name_H-M   'P 1'
#
loop_
_entity.id
_entity.type
_entity.pdbx_description
1 polymer ?
#
loop_
_entity_poly.entity_id
_entity_poly.type
_entity_poly.pdbx_seq_one_letter_code
_entity_poly.pdbx_strand_id
1 'polypeptide(L)'
;MARNPPVTKQRLLPFLALAAALVGHGAARAETYTLQATPQTVEWGHYDPAAKPVLTVKSGDTVIIHTLITNSPQGLEKAGVPASQVEDSLKAIFDHVTDKGPGGHILTGPVYIDGAEPGDTLEVKIVGIDLAIPYAYNAFRFGSGALPDDFRYGRMKIIPLDAAAMTARFAPDITIPLHPFFGSMGDAPPPEIGRYDSTPPNIIGGNMDDRALVAGTSLFLPVWVPGALFEVGDGHAGQGNGESDITALETSLVGTFQFIVHKHTGLDYPMAETPTAYIAMGFDDELSGATRKALHHMLDFLVAQKHMTRDDAYMLISVAGDVEVTELVDRNKG
;
A
#
# COMPACT_ATOMS: atom_id res chain seq x y z
N MET A 1 0.64 -85.69 -13.99
CA MET A 1 1.17 -85.28 -15.31
C MET A 1 0.41 -84.03 -15.75
N ALA A 2 0.94 -82.86 -15.49
CA ALA A 2 0.34 -81.63 -15.92
C ALA A 2 1.24 -81.02 -17.02
N ARG A 3 0.65 -80.74 -18.18
CA ARG A 3 1.35 -80.14 -19.34
C ARG A 3 1.36 -78.63 -19.23
N ASN A 4 2.54 -78.05 -19.41
CA ASN A 4 2.73 -76.58 -19.50
C ASN A 4 2.19 -76.06 -20.84
N PRO A 5 1.54 -74.84 -20.86
CA PRO A 5 1.15 -74.23 -22.12
C PRO A 5 2.33 -73.46 -22.77
N PRO A 6 2.27 -73.16 -24.08
CA PRO A 6 3.39 -72.67 -24.86
C PRO A 6 3.57 -71.15 -24.65
N VAL A 7 4.85 -70.69 -24.63
CA VAL A 7 5.29 -69.34 -24.55
C VAL A 7 5.06 -68.63 -25.89
N THR A 8 4.22 -67.61 -25.91
CA THR A 8 4.01 -66.72 -27.07
C THR A 8 5.08 -65.64 -27.11
N LYS A 9 5.82 -65.53 -28.17
CA LYS A 9 6.81 -64.51 -28.47
C LYS A 9 6.08 -63.21 -28.77
N GLN A 10 6.20 -62.21 -27.86
CA GLN A 10 5.81 -60.81 -28.12
C GLN A 10 6.85 -60.16 -29.04
N ARG A 11 6.38 -59.63 -30.17
CA ARG A 11 7.18 -58.76 -31.05
C ARG A 11 7.33 -57.40 -30.43
N LEU A 12 8.56 -56.93 -30.18
CA LEU A 12 8.91 -55.56 -29.85
C LEU A 12 8.68 -54.67 -31.08
N LEU A 13 7.76 -53.69 -30.95
CA LEU A 13 7.62 -52.58 -31.86
C LEU A 13 8.66 -51.51 -31.51
N PRO A 14 9.29 -50.84 -32.47
CA PRO A 14 10.26 -49.79 -32.17
C PRO A 14 9.55 -48.51 -31.66
N PHE A 15 9.96 -48.04 -30.51
CA PHE A 15 9.56 -46.71 -30.01
C PHE A 15 10.16 -45.64 -30.92
N LEU A 16 9.29 -44.93 -31.66
CA LEU A 16 9.64 -43.63 -32.28
C LEU A 16 9.86 -42.62 -31.17
N ALA A 17 11.10 -42.19 -30.96
CA ALA A 17 11.42 -41.07 -30.08
C ALA A 17 10.90 -39.77 -30.70
N LEU A 18 9.78 -39.27 -30.21
CA LEU A 18 9.28 -37.94 -30.52
C LEU A 18 10.15 -36.94 -29.74
N ALA A 19 11.08 -36.30 -30.44
CA ALA A 19 11.83 -35.18 -29.87
C ALA A 19 10.86 -34.00 -29.63
N ALA A 20 10.38 -33.86 -28.42
CA ALA A 20 9.67 -32.67 -27.98
C ALA A 20 10.67 -31.50 -27.97
N ALA A 21 10.55 -30.59 -28.93
CA ALA A 21 11.22 -29.30 -28.89
C ALA A 21 10.68 -28.55 -27.67
N LEU A 22 11.44 -28.53 -26.59
CA LEU A 22 11.25 -27.60 -25.49
C LEU A 22 11.48 -26.18 -26.05
N VAL A 23 10.41 -25.51 -26.44
CA VAL A 23 10.42 -24.07 -26.62
C VAL A 23 10.59 -23.52 -25.20
N GLY A 24 11.84 -23.21 -24.86
CA GLY A 24 12.17 -22.53 -23.63
C GLY A 24 11.50 -21.16 -23.66
N HIS A 25 10.39 -21.03 -22.95
CA HIS A 25 9.93 -19.72 -22.53
C HIS A 25 11.01 -19.22 -21.57
N GLY A 26 11.91 -18.40 -22.09
CA GLY A 26 12.84 -17.67 -21.26
C GLY A 26 12.01 -16.91 -20.23
N ALA A 27 12.17 -17.24 -18.95
CA ALA A 27 11.58 -16.44 -17.89
C ALA A 27 12.04 -14.99 -18.14
N ALA A 28 11.10 -14.10 -18.43
CA ALA A 28 11.41 -12.68 -18.56
C ALA A 28 12.09 -12.27 -17.25
N ARG A 29 13.28 -11.69 -17.38
CA ARG A 29 14.03 -11.21 -16.21
C ARG A 29 13.26 -10.04 -15.64
N ALA A 30 13.01 -10.04 -14.34
CA ALA A 30 12.42 -8.92 -13.63
C ALA A 30 13.27 -7.66 -13.86
N GLU A 31 12.63 -6.57 -14.22
CA GLU A 31 13.27 -5.27 -14.47
C GLU A 31 13.05 -4.35 -13.28
N THR A 32 13.91 -3.32 -13.16
CA THR A 32 13.79 -2.29 -12.13
C THR A 32 13.64 -0.94 -12.79
N TYR A 33 12.62 -0.20 -12.39
CA TYR A 33 12.28 1.13 -12.89
C TYR A 33 12.39 2.15 -11.75
N THR A 34 12.50 3.43 -12.11
CA THR A 34 12.42 4.54 -11.16
C THR A 34 11.35 5.51 -11.61
N LEU A 35 10.45 5.87 -10.70
CA LEU A 35 9.37 6.84 -10.93
C LEU A 35 9.56 8.02 -9.97
N GLN A 36 9.77 9.22 -10.55
CA GLN A 36 9.90 10.47 -9.81
C GLN A 36 8.54 11.14 -9.66
N ALA A 37 8.30 11.80 -8.52
CA ALA A 37 7.14 12.68 -8.35
C ALA A 37 7.36 14.00 -9.11
N THR A 38 6.59 14.20 -10.16
CA THR A 38 6.60 15.41 -11.01
C THR A 38 5.16 15.83 -11.31
N PRO A 39 4.92 17.03 -11.86
CA PRO A 39 3.57 17.42 -12.27
C PRO A 39 2.87 16.49 -13.26
N GLN A 40 3.62 15.64 -13.96
CA GLN A 40 3.12 14.68 -14.95
C GLN A 40 2.97 13.24 -14.42
N THR A 41 3.45 12.98 -13.21
CA THR A 41 3.52 11.64 -12.64
C THR A 41 2.85 11.54 -11.27
N VAL A 42 1.99 12.49 -10.96
CA VAL A 42 1.21 12.49 -9.71
C VAL A 42 -0.27 12.72 -10.01
N GLU A 43 -1.10 12.04 -9.24
CA GLU A 43 -2.50 12.40 -9.04
C GLU A 43 -2.61 13.13 -7.69
N TRP A 44 -3.47 14.16 -7.62
CA TRP A 44 -3.60 14.95 -6.40
C TRP A 44 -5.00 14.85 -5.81
N GLY A 45 -5.09 14.23 -4.65
CA GLY A 45 -6.31 14.22 -3.84
C GLY A 45 -7.37 13.22 -4.28
N HIS A 46 -7.05 12.30 -5.18
CA HIS A 46 -7.98 11.28 -5.67
C HIS A 46 -7.28 10.07 -6.28
N TYR A 47 -8.02 8.98 -6.41
CA TYR A 47 -7.76 7.81 -7.24
C TYR A 47 -8.77 7.82 -8.39
N ASP A 48 -8.35 7.62 -9.64
CA ASP A 48 -9.22 7.74 -10.82
C ASP A 48 -9.14 6.47 -11.71
N PRO A 49 -10.24 5.74 -11.92
CA PRO A 49 -10.26 4.57 -12.80
C PRO A 49 -10.01 4.91 -14.27
N ALA A 50 -10.12 6.18 -14.66
CA ALA A 50 -9.86 6.69 -16.00
C ALA A 50 -8.48 7.37 -16.14
N ALA A 51 -7.66 7.39 -15.08
CA ALA A 51 -6.33 7.97 -15.09
C ALA A 51 -5.43 7.30 -16.14
N LYS A 52 -4.58 8.09 -16.77
CA LYS A 52 -3.61 7.55 -17.73
C LYS A 52 -2.36 7.09 -16.99
N PRO A 53 -1.93 5.83 -17.19
CA PRO A 53 -0.72 5.35 -16.53
C PRO A 53 0.52 6.15 -16.97
N VAL A 54 1.38 6.44 -16.00
CA VAL A 54 2.66 7.14 -16.23
C VAL A 54 3.83 6.17 -16.39
N LEU A 55 3.62 4.92 -15.98
CA LEU A 55 4.56 3.83 -16.12
C LEU A 55 3.78 2.51 -16.33
N THR A 56 4.31 1.65 -17.19
CA THR A 56 3.80 0.27 -17.36
C THR A 56 4.89 -0.72 -17.00
N VAL A 57 4.57 -1.68 -16.14
CA VAL A 57 5.48 -2.73 -15.68
C VAL A 57 4.81 -4.10 -15.76
N LYS A 58 5.59 -5.18 -15.62
CA LYS A 58 5.08 -6.55 -15.61
C LYS A 58 5.04 -7.11 -14.20
N SER A 59 4.22 -8.13 -14.01
CA SER A 59 4.26 -8.93 -12.78
C SER A 59 5.68 -9.47 -12.54
N GLY A 60 6.24 -9.22 -11.36
CA GLY A 60 7.60 -9.55 -10.97
C GLY A 60 8.57 -8.37 -11.04
N ASP A 61 8.25 -7.30 -11.76
CA ASP A 61 9.09 -6.11 -11.86
C ASP A 61 9.11 -5.31 -10.54
N THR A 62 10.17 -4.51 -10.39
CA THR A 62 10.38 -3.64 -9.23
C THR A 62 10.33 -2.18 -9.66
N VAL A 63 9.70 -1.33 -8.86
CA VAL A 63 9.69 0.13 -9.08
C VAL A 63 10.18 0.84 -7.84
N ILE A 64 11.14 1.74 -8.02
CA ILE A 64 11.59 2.70 -7.01
C ILE A 64 10.74 3.95 -7.21
N ILE A 65 9.85 4.26 -6.25
CA ILE A 65 8.91 5.38 -6.35
C ILE A 65 9.28 6.45 -5.35
N HIS A 66 9.48 7.66 -5.84
CA HIS A 66 9.68 8.85 -5.00
C HIS A 66 8.33 9.48 -4.70
N THR A 67 8.06 9.76 -3.43
CA THR A 67 6.86 10.47 -2.98
C THR A 67 7.26 11.78 -2.31
N LEU A 68 6.30 12.69 -2.18
CA LEU A 68 6.54 14.01 -1.59
C LEU A 68 5.67 14.21 -0.36
N ILE A 69 6.24 14.98 0.56
CA ILE A 69 5.53 15.48 1.74
C ILE A 69 4.27 16.26 1.32
N THR A 70 3.14 15.96 1.95
CA THR A 70 1.85 16.56 1.60
C THR A 70 1.66 17.88 2.34
N ASN A 71 2.34 18.92 1.91
CA ASN A 71 2.14 20.29 2.42
C ASN A 71 2.56 21.34 1.38
N SER A 72 2.05 22.57 1.49
CA SER A 72 2.46 23.64 0.60
C SER A 72 3.91 24.09 0.89
N PRO A 73 4.70 24.40 -0.15
CA PRO A 73 6.04 24.99 0.02
C PRO A 73 6.04 26.18 1.01
N GLN A 74 5.08 27.11 0.84
CA GLN A 74 4.93 28.27 1.71
C GLN A 74 4.54 27.91 3.15
N GLY A 75 3.76 26.84 3.34
CA GLY A 75 3.41 26.30 4.65
C GLY A 75 4.62 25.78 5.40
N LEU A 76 5.46 25.00 4.72
CA LEU A 76 6.71 24.46 5.25
C LEU A 76 7.71 25.58 5.60
N GLU A 77 7.90 26.55 4.71
CA GLU A 77 8.77 27.71 4.96
C GLU A 77 8.30 28.55 6.15
N LYS A 78 6.98 28.81 6.24
CA LYS A 78 6.38 29.52 7.38
C LYS A 78 6.55 28.76 8.70
N ALA A 79 6.57 27.42 8.64
CA ALA A 79 6.80 26.56 9.80
C ALA A 79 8.29 26.46 10.19
N GLY A 80 9.20 27.04 9.39
CA GLY A 80 10.64 27.15 9.69
C GLY A 80 11.54 26.26 8.85
N VAL A 81 11.03 25.58 7.81
CA VAL A 81 11.87 24.86 6.84
C VAL A 81 12.60 25.88 5.94
N PRO A 82 13.94 25.85 5.84
CA PRO A 82 14.65 26.71 4.89
C PRO A 82 14.16 26.47 3.46
N ALA A 83 13.95 27.54 2.68
CA ALA A 83 13.47 27.44 1.29
C ALA A 83 14.34 26.53 0.39
N SER A 84 15.65 26.43 0.70
CA SER A 84 16.59 25.52 0.02
C SER A 84 16.42 24.05 0.39
N GLN A 85 15.66 23.72 1.41
CA GLN A 85 15.34 22.35 1.84
C GLN A 85 13.94 21.91 1.41
N VAL A 86 13.12 22.84 0.91
CA VAL A 86 11.84 22.49 0.28
C VAL A 86 12.11 21.98 -1.13
N GLU A 87 11.66 20.77 -1.41
CA GLU A 87 11.94 20.06 -2.66
C GLU A 87 11.43 20.85 -3.88
N ASP A 88 12.24 20.95 -4.93
CA ASP A 88 11.87 21.67 -6.15
C ASP A 88 10.73 20.98 -6.92
N SER A 89 10.64 19.65 -6.82
CA SER A 89 9.52 18.87 -7.36
C SER A 89 8.20 19.22 -6.65
N LEU A 90 8.22 19.41 -5.34
CA LEU A 90 7.04 19.86 -4.59
C LEU A 90 6.58 21.25 -5.04
N LYS A 91 7.50 22.21 -5.21
CA LYS A 91 7.21 23.54 -5.74
C LYS A 91 6.58 23.47 -7.13
N ALA A 92 7.19 22.65 -8.03
CA ALA A 92 6.70 22.47 -9.38
C ALA A 92 5.29 21.85 -9.42
N ILE A 93 4.99 20.89 -8.57
CA ILE A 93 3.66 20.27 -8.46
C ILE A 93 2.64 21.31 -7.98
N PHE A 94 2.96 22.11 -6.95
CA PHE A 94 2.07 23.15 -6.48
C PHE A 94 1.77 24.22 -7.53
N ASP A 95 2.75 24.54 -8.39
CA ASP A 95 2.64 25.56 -9.43
C ASP A 95 1.89 25.06 -10.68
N HIS A 96 2.00 23.76 -11.02
CA HIS A 96 1.56 23.27 -12.32
C HIS A 96 0.42 22.24 -12.28
N VAL A 97 0.20 21.52 -11.17
CA VAL A 97 -0.93 20.59 -11.06
C VAL A 97 -2.19 21.36 -10.72
N THR A 98 -3.11 21.42 -11.69
CA THR A 98 -4.38 22.14 -11.56
C THR A 98 -5.57 21.22 -11.29
N ASP A 99 -5.48 19.96 -11.72
CA ASP A 99 -6.49 18.95 -11.42
C ASP A 99 -6.24 18.39 -10.02
N LYS A 100 -7.11 18.79 -9.09
CA LYS A 100 -7.01 18.39 -7.67
C LYS A 100 -8.34 17.81 -7.23
N GLY A 101 -8.29 16.63 -6.66
CA GLY A 101 -9.43 16.02 -6.01
C GLY A 101 -9.76 16.67 -4.66
N PRO A 102 -10.76 16.12 -3.96
CA PRO A 102 -11.17 16.65 -2.65
C PRO A 102 -10.19 16.30 -1.52
N GLY A 103 -9.35 15.29 -1.68
CA GLY A 103 -8.33 14.88 -0.72
C GLY A 103 -7.09 15.76 -0.71
N GLY A 104 -6.21 15.51 0.25
CA GLY A 104 -4.98 16.28 0.43
C GLY A 104 -3.74 15.69 -0.25
N HIS A 105 -3.71 14.38 -0.46
CA HIS A 105 -2.50 13.62 -0.75
C HIS A 105 -1.99 13.85 -2.18
N ILE A 106 -0.67 13.94 -2.32
CA ILE A 106 0.04 13.89 -3.60
C ILE A 106 0.48 12.43 -3.79
N LEU A 107 -0.17 11.74 -4.72
CA LEU A 107 0.05 10.32 -5.00
C LEU A 107 0.92 10.17 -6.24
N THR A 108 2.04 9.45 -6.15
CA THR A 108 2.91 9.17 -7.30
C THR A 108 2.41 7.93 -8.02
N GLY A 109 2.13 8.07 -9.29
CA GLY A 109 1.51 7.08 -10.16
C GLY A 109 0.61 7.76 -11.21
N PRO A 110 -0.31 7.02 -11.86
CA PRO A 110 -0.58 5.59 -11.69
C PRO A 110 0.44 4.67 -12.39
N VAL A 111 0.78 3.57 -11.76
CA VAL A 111 1.57 2.48 -12.37
C VAL A 111 0.61 1.42 -12.89
N TYR A 112 0.72 1.12 -14.20
CA TYR A 112 -0.05 0.06 -14.84
C TYR A 112 0.73 -1.25 -14.76
N ILE A 113 0.13 -2.28 -14.18
CA ILE A 113 0.70 -3.63 -14.10
C ILE A 113 0.12 -4.49 -15.22
N ASP A 114 0.94 -4.77 -16.24
CA ASP A 114 0.53 -5.51 -17.43
C ASP A 114 0.01 -6.89 -17.07
N GLY A 115 -1.18 -7.21 -17.58
CA GLY A 115 -1.89 -8.46 -17.33
C GLY A 115 -2.68 -8.51 -16.02
N ALA A 116 -2.71 -7.46 -15.20
CA ALA A 116 -3.65 -7.36 -14.08
C ALA A 116 -5.05 -7.05 -14.61
N GLU A 117 -6.04 -7.84 -14.18
CA GLU A 117 -7.44 -7.75 -14.63
C GLU A 117 -8.40 -7.75 -13.44
N PRO A 118 -9.60 -7.16 -13.57
CA PRO A 118 -10.60 -7.20 -12.50
C PRO A 118 -10.85 -8.62 -11.97
N GLY A 119 -10.84 -8.76 -10.64
CA GLY A 119 -10.96 -10.06 -9.94
C GLY A 119 -9.62 -10.76 -9.65
N ASP A 120 -8.51 -10.20 -10.11
CA ASP A 120 -7.17 -10.56 -9.65
C ASP A 120 -6.84 -9.89 -8.32
N THR A 121 -5.73 -10.25 -7.72
CA THR A 121 -5.12 -9.52 -6.60
C THR A 121 -3.76 -9.00 -7.01
N LEU A 122 -3.49 -7.74 -6.74
CA LEU A 122 -2.16 -7.16 -6.82
C LEU A 122 -1.47 -7.31 -5.46
N GLU A 123 -0.38 -8.08 -5.42
CA GLU A 123 0.55 -8.07 -4.29
C GLU A 123 1.59 -6.98 -4.51
N VAL A 124 1.65 -6.03 -3.59
CA VAL A 124 2.65 -4.98 -3.51
C VAL A 124 3.64 -5.35 -2.42
N LYS A 125 4.79 -5.92 -2.79
CA LYS A 125 5.87 -6.20 -1.84
C LYS A 125 6.63 -4.92 -1.55
N ILE A 126 6.67 -4.51 -0.30
CA ILE A 126 7.41 -3.37 0.19
C ILE A 126 8.85 -3.84 0.47
N VAL A 127 9.73 -3.70 -0.51
CA VAL A 127 11.10 -4.21 -0.44
C VAL A 127 11.99 -3.31 0.41
N GLY A 128 11.78 -2.00 0.33
CA GLY A 128 12.55 -1.01 1.07
C GLY A 128 11.83 0.33 1.14
N ILE A 129 12.11 1.09 2.19
CA ILE A 129 11.64 2.46 2.37
C ILE A 129 12.76 3.30 2.94
N ASP A 130 13.10 4.39 2.25
CA ASP A 130 14.15 5.33 2.64
C ASP A 130 13.56 6.73 2.88
N LEU A 131 14.12 7.46 3.85
CA LEU A 131 13.79 8.87 4.07
C LEU A 131 14.40 9.70 2.93
N ALA A 132 13.59 10.53 2.26
CA ALA A 132 14.05 11.38 1.18
C ALA A 132 14.56 12.75 1.65
N ILE A 133 14.03 13.25 2.79
CA ILE A 133 14.36 14.56 3.37
C ILE A 133 14.69 14.45 4.85
N PRO A 134 15.49 15.40 5.43
CA PRO A 134 15.95 15.30 6.81
C PRO A 134 14.98 15.86 7.85
N TYR A 135 13.71 16.03 7.52
CA TYR A 135 12.69 16.53 8.42
C TYR A 135 11.33 15.90 8.15
N ALA A 136 10.49 15.94 9.16
CA ALA A 136 9.05 15.69 9.04
C ALA A 136 8.30 16.89 9.63
N TYR A 137 7.00 16.95 9.38
CA TYR A 137 6.12 17.77 10.22
C TYR A 137 5.07 16.90 10.90
N ASN A 138 4.52 17.42 12.00
CA ASN A 138 3.25 16.98 12.57
C ASN A 138 2.41 18.24 12.78
N ALA A 139 1.12 18.14 12.50
CA ALA A 139 0.23 19.30 12.56
C ALA A 139 -1.20 18.89 12.92
N PHE A 140 -1.85 19.68 13.72
CA PHE A 140 -3.29 19.63 13.91
C PHE A 140 -3.95 20.94 13.45
N ARG A 141 -5.23 20.86 13.09
CA ARG A 141 -6.04 21.98 12.60
C ARG A 141 -7.30 22.13 13.44
N PHE A 142 -7.79 23.36 13.54
CA PHE A 142 -9.08 23.63 14.17
C PHE A 142 -10.19 22.76 13.56
N GLY A 143 -10.94 22.06 14.41
CA GLY A 143 -12.04 21.19 14.00
C GLY A 143 -11.64 19.84 13.44
N SER A 144 -10.36 19.45 13.53
CA SER A 144 -9.83 18.15 13.05
C SER A 144 -9.20 17.38 14.20
N GLY A 145 -8.91 16.11 13.93
CA GLY A 145 -8.36 15.19 14.93
C GLY A 145 -9.44 14.60 15.85
N ALA A 146 -9.02 13.72 16.74
CA ALA A 146 -9.91 13.01 17.66
C ALA A 146 -10.39 13.87 18.84
N LEU A 147 -9.75 15.05 19.09
CA LEU A 147 -10.07 15.96 20.19
C LEU A 147 -10.34 17.41 19.68
N PRO A 148 -11.30 17.60 18.76
CA PRO A 148 -11.50 18.88 18.06
C PRO A 148 -11.94 20.03 18.98
N ASP A 149 -12.60 19.72 20.09
CA ASP A 149 -13.07 20.74 21.06
C ASP A 149 -11.97 21.25 21.99
N ASP A 150 -10.94 20.43 22.22
CA ASP A 150 -9.83 20.80 23.12
C ASP A 150 -8.79 21.67 22.39
N PHE A 151 -8.61 21.46 21.07
CA PHE A 151 -7.63 22.17 20.26
C PHE A 151 -8.31 23.06 19.21
N ARG A 152 -8.80 24.23 19.67
CA ARG A 152 -9.53 25.19 18.83
C ARG A 152 -8.61 26.13 18.05
N TYR A 153 -7.42 25.67 17.66
CA TYR A 153 -6.44 26.37 16.85
C TYR A 153 -5.66 25.38 16.00
N GLY A 154 -4.86 25.88 15.08
CA GLY A 154 -3.95 25.03 14.30
C GLY A 154 -2.51 25.23 14.74
N ARG A 155 -1.72 24.18 14.70
CA ARG A 155 -0.28 24.21 14.93
C ARG A 155 0.43 23.23 14.04
N MET A 156 1.58 23.65 13.51
CA MET A 156 2.53 22.78 12.82
C MET A 156 3.86 22.82 13.56
N LYS A 157 4.51 21.67 13.64
CA LYS A 157 5.84 21.49 14.22
C LYS A 157 6.73 20.79 13.22
N ILE A 158 7.86 21.40 12.88
CA ILE A 158 8.91 20.73 12.10
C ILE A 158 9.77 19.91 13.06
N ILE A 159 10.02 18.66 12.69
CA ILE A 159 10.69 17.67 13.51
C ILE A 159 11.90 17.16 12.73
N PRO A 160 13.14 17.41 13.18
CA PRO A 160 14.34 16.89 12.53
C PRO A 160 14.40 15.36 12.57
N LEU A 161 14.78 14.76 11.46
CA LEU A 161 15.00 13.33 11.29
C LEU A 161 16.49 13.02 11.21
N ASP A 162 16.92 11.95 11.88
CA ASP A 162 18.25 11.37 11.77
C ASP A 162 18.12 10.01 11.05
N ALA A 163 18.41 10.00 9.75
CA ALA A 163 18.31 8.80 8.92
C ALA A 163 19.35 7.73 9.32
N ALA A 164 20.50 8.12 9.85
CA ALA A 164 21.54 7.17 10.25
C ALA A 164 21.18 6.45 11.56
N ALA A 165 20.59 7.17 12.50
CA ALA A 165 20.11 6.62 13.77
C ALA A 165 18.69 6.08 13.70
N MET A 166 17.95 6.34 12.60
CA MET A 166 16.51 6.07 12.46
C MET A 166 15.73 6.63 13.63
N THR A 167 15.87 7.93 13.89
CA THR A 167 15.18 8.62 14.99
C THR A 167 14.70 10.01 14.58
N ALA A 168 13.62 10.47 15.23
CA ALA A 168 13.14 11.84 15.17
C ALA A 168 13.34 12.54 16.52
N ARG A 169 13.81 13.79 16.49
CA ARG A 169 13.93 14.60 17.71
C ARG A 169 12.70 15.46 17.90
N PHE A 170 11.76 14.95 18.66
CA PHE A 170 10.48 15.62 18.92
C PHE A 170 10.64 16.81 19.89
N ALA A 171 11.48 16.65 20.92
CA ALA A 171 11.84 17.70 21.89
C ALA A 171 13.29 17.46 22.38
N PRO A 172 13.90 18.38 23.14
CA PRO A 172 15.29 18.22 23.59
C PRO A 172 15.57 16.89 24.31
N ASP A 173 14.59 16.38 25.04
CA ASP A 173 14.61 15.16 25.84
C ASP A 173 13.70 14.03 25.32
N ILE A 174 13.07 14.23 24.14
CA ILE A 174 12.18 13.25 23.52
C ILE A 174 12.71 12.85 22.14
N THR A 175 13.12 11.62 22.01
CA THR A 175 13.54 10.99 20.76
C THR A 175 12.58 9.84 20.43
N ILE A 176 12.08 9.83 19.19
CA ILE A 176 11.13 8.84 18.69
C ILE A 176 11.87 7.93 17.71
N PRO A 177 11.84 6.59 17.86
CA PRO A 177 12.34 5.67 16.84
C PRO A 177 11.47 5.75 15.59
N LEU A 178 12.09 5.65 14.41
CA LEU A 178 11.41 5.71 13.11
C LEU A 178 11.09 4.32 12.59
N HIS A 179 9.90 4.18 12.03
CA HIS A 179 9.40 3.02 11.30
C HIS A 179 8.67 3.53 10.06
N PRO A 180 9.40 3.88 8.98
CA PRO A 180 8.80 4.51 7.82
C PRO A 180 7.82 3.59 7.11
N PHE A 181 6.70 4.16 6.68
CA PHE A 181 5.69 3.49 5.86
C PHE A 181 4.93 4.54 5.03
N PHE A 182 4.08 4.08 4.11
CA PHE A 182 3.20 4.96 3.34
C PHE A 182 1.80 4.86 3.90
N GLY A 183 1.21 5.96 4.31
CA GLY A 183 -0.18 6.05 4.75
C GLY A 183 -1.12 5.67 3.62
N SER A 184 -0.82 6.14 2.41
CA SER A 184 -1.67 5.96 1.25
C SER A 184 -0.99 5.09 0.18
N MET A 185 -1.53 3.86 -0.01
CA MET A 185 -1.21 2.93 -1.09
C MET A 185 -2.49 2.30 -1.61
N GLY A 186 -2.80 2.47 -2.89
CA GLY A 186 -4.07 1.98 -3.43
C GLY A 186 -4.06 1.79 -4.93
N ASP A 187 -5.06 1.05 -5.39
CA ASP A 187 -5.39 0.84 -6.79
C ASP A 187 -6.53 1.76 -7.22
N ALA A 188 -6.76 1.90 -8.52
CA ALA A 188 -7.92 2.63 -8.99
C ALA A 188 -9.24 1.94 -8.60
N PRO A 189 -10.27 2.71 -8.23
CA PRO A 189 -11.57 2.17 -7.84
C PRO A 189 -12.33 1.53 -9.00
N PRO A 190 -13.40 0.73 -8.71
CA PRO A 190 -14.35 0.32 -9.74
C PRO A 190 -14.87 1.51 -10.55
N PRO A 191 -15.02 1.38 -11.90
CA PRO A 191 -15.44 2.49 -12.76
C PRO A 191 -16.76 3.16 -12.35
N GLU A 192 -17.67 2.42 -11.74
CA GLU A 192 -18.97 2.92 -11.26
C GLU A 192 -18.84 3.85 -10.04
N ILE A 193 -17.75 3.77 -9.29
CA ILE A 193 -17.45 4.70 -8.19
C ILE A 193 -16.92 6.02 -8.77
N GLY A 194 -16.22 5.95 -9.90
CA GLY A 194 -15.54 7.11 -10.49
C GLY A 194 -14.34 7.56 -9.66
N ARG A 195 -14.00 8.84 -9.73
CA ARG A 195 -12.88 9.42 -8.97
C ARG A 195 -13.17 9.35 -7.48
N TYR A 196 -12.29 8.69 -6.74
CA TYR A 196 -12.42 8.49 -5.30
C TYR A 196 -11.49 9.43 -4.53
N ASP A 197 -12.01 10.04 -3.47
CA ASP A 197 -11.26 10.92 -2.57
C ASP A 197 -10.08 10.18 -1.92
N SER A 198 -8.89 10.78 -1.92
CA SER A 198 -7.70 10.15 -1.34
C SER A 198 -7.69 10.14 0.19
N THR A 199 -8.58 10.87 0.87
CA THR A 199 -8.57 10.96 2.33
C THR A 199 -9.07 9.67 3.00
N PRO A 200 -10.28 9.14 2.73
CA PRO A 200 -10.72 7.94 3.44
C PRO A 200 -10.20 6.67 2.78
N PRO A 201 -9.70 5.69 3.55
CA PRO A 201 -9.42 4.36 3.04
C PRO A 201 -10.69 3.62 2.62
N ASN A 202 -10.56 2.66 1.68
CA ASN A 202 -11.69 1.92 1.14
C ASN A 202 -11.25 0.54 0.59
N ILE A 203 -12.14 -0.10 -0.19
CA ILE A 203 -11.90 -1.38 -0.87
C ILE A 203 -10.69 -1.37 -1.82
N ILE A 204 -10.19 -0.21 -2.17
CA ILE A 204 -9.00 -0.01 -3.01
C ILE A 204 -7.69 0.08 -2.19
N GLY A 205 -7.74 -0.01 -0.87
CA GLY A 205 -6.69 0.45 0.02
C GLY A 205 -6.79 1.96 0.21
N GLY A 206 -5.88 2.72 -0.35
CA GLY A 206 -5.79 4.17 -0.21
C GLY A 206 -5.13 4.56 1.10
N ASN A 207 -5.71 5.51 1.80
CA ASN A 207 -5.17 6.09 3.04
C ASN A 207 -5.46 5.22 4.26
N MET A 208 -4.79 4.07 4.34
CA MET A 208 -5.01 3.06 5.38
C MET A 208 -4.34 3.40 6.70
N ASP A 209 -3.30 4.22 6.66
CA ASP A 209 -2.48 4.63 7.81
C ASP A 209 -2.02 3.47 8.70
N ASP A 210 -1.83 2.31 8.06
CA ASP A 210 -1.41 1.11 8.76
C ASP A 210 0.11 1.06 8.91
N ARG A 211 0.58 1.45 10.10
CA ARG A 211 2.01 1.46 10.46
C ARG A 211 2.70 0.08 10.42
N ALA A 212 1.97 -1.00 10.20
CA ALA A 212 2.54 -2.33 10.00
C ALA A 212 3.06 -2.53 8.57
N LEU A 213 2.68 -1.66 7.61
CA LEU A 213 3.09 -1.73 6.21
C LEU A 213 4.51 -1.19 5.97
N VAL A 214 5.47 -1.67 6.74
CA VAL A 214 6.90 -1.32 6.65
C VAL A 214 7.63 -2.18 5.63
N ALA A 215 8.91 -1.87 5.37
CA ALA A 215 9.78 -2.72 4.54
C ALA A 215 9.81 -4.18 5.03
N GLY A 216 9.68 -5.12 4.11
CA GLY A 216 9.60 -6.56 4.39
C GLY A 216 8.16 -7.09 4.51
N THR A 217 7.14 -6.26 4.29
CA THR A 217 5.73 -6.66 4.27
C THR A 217 5.17 -6.71 2.85
N SER A 218 4.04 -7.41 2.65
CA SER A 218 3.26 -7.43 1.42
C SER A 218 1.86 -6.90 1.68
N LEU A 219 1.44 -5.94 0.85
CA LEU A 219 0.06 -5.47 0.77
C LEU A 219 -0.64 -6.18 -0.40
N PHE A 220 -1.85 -6.67 -0.20
CA PHE A 220 -2.68 -7.31 -1.21
C PHE A 220 -3.89 -6.44 -1.48
N LEU A 221 -4.03 -5.98 -2.72
CA LEU A 221 -5.11 -5.10 -3.17
C LEU A 221 -6.01 -5.84 -4.18
N PRO A 222 -7.33 -5.71 -4.07
CA PRO A 222 -8.26 -6.20 -5.10
C PRO A 222 -8.09 -5.39 -6.40
N VAL A 223 -7.92 -6.03 -7.54
CA VAL A 223 -7.87 -5.34 -8.83
C VAL A 223 -9.27 -5.08 -9.35
N TRP A 224 -9.61 -3.81 -9.58
CA TRP A 224 -10.93 -3.38 -10.05
C TRP A 224 -10.96 -2.92 -11.51
N VAL A 225 -9.81 -2.50 -12.04
CA VAL A 225 -9.66 -2.06 -13.43
C VAL A 225 -8.46 -2.74 -14.07
N PRO A 226 -8.40 -2.87 -15.41
CA PRO A 226 -7.22 -3.40 -16.10
C PRO A 226 -5.95 -2.61 -15.70
N GLY A 227 -4.90 -3.35 -15.34
CA GLY A 227 -3.63 -2.78 -14.91
C GLY A 227 -3.60 -2.27 -13.49
N ALA A 228 -4.66 -2.45 -12.71
CA ALA A 228 -4.80 -1.99 -11.32
C ALA A 228 -4.65 -0.47 -11.14
N LEU A 229 -3.70 0.18 -11.82
CA LEU A 229 -3.39 1.62 -11.72
C LEU A 229 -2.97 2.01 -10.29
N PHE A 230 -1.89 1.41 -9.82
CA PHE A 230 -1.37 1.61 -8.46
C PHE A 230 -0.77 3.00 -8.26
N GLU A 231 -1.10 3.62 -7.15
CA GLU A 231 -0.59 4.91 -6.69
C GLU A 231 -0.14 4.84 -5.23
N VAL A 232 0.87 5.65 -4.89
CA VAL A 232 1.43 5.70 -3.53
C VAL A 232 1.83 7.13 -3.16
N GLY A 233 1.58 7.50 -1.92
CA GLY A 233 1.95 8.79 -1.36
C GLY A 233 1.86 8.80 0.15
N ASP A 234 1.78 9.99 0.72
CA ASP A 234 1.55 10.17 2.15
C ASP A 234 2.60 9.45 3.00
N GLY A 235 3.84 9.90 2.86
CA GLY A 235 5.00 9.27 3.49
C GLY A 235 5.11 9.62 4.96
N HIS A 236 5.05 8.62 5.82
CA HIS A 236 5.18 8.73 7.27
C HIS A 236 6.54 8.19 7.74
N ALA A 237 7.34 9.01 8.41
CA ALA A 237 8.56 8.52 9.06
C ALA A 237 8.24 7.66 10.31
N GLY A 238 7.02 7.78 10.82
CA GLY A 238 6.45 7.01 11.92
C GLY A 238 5.12 7.59 12.39
N GLN A 239 4.32 6.74 13.02
CA GLN A 239 2.97 7.07 13.50
C GLN A 239 2.65 6.27 14.75
N GLY A 240 1.87 6.86 15.65
CA GLY A 240 1.14 6.11 16.68
C GLY A 240 -0.18 5.58 16.14
N ASN A 241 -0.60 4.38 16.55
CA ASN A 241 -1.91 3.86 16.18
C ASN A 241 -3.02 4.87 16.51
N GLY A 242 -3.92 5.09 15.55
CA GLY A 242 -5.04 6.02 15.64
C GLY A 242 -4.82 7.37 15.01
N GLU A 243 -3.59 7.76 14.65
CA GLU A 243 -3.25 9.05 14.02
C GLU A 243 -4.00 10.26 14.59
N SER A 244 -4.08 10.32 15.91
CA SER A 244 -5.13 11.02 16.67
C SER A 244 -5.23 12.53 16.47
N ASP A 245 -4.21 13.22 15.95
CA ASP A 245 -4.25 14.65 15.67
C ASP A 245 -4.36 15.04 14.18
N ILE A 246 -4.57 14.03 13.30
CA ILE A 246 -4.76 14.11 11.83
C ILE A 246 -3.48 14.09 11.01
N THR A 247 -2.32 13.96 11.61
CA THR A 247 -1.07 13.73 10.89
C THR A 247 -0.15 12.79 11.67
N ALA A 248 0.72 12.12 10.95
CA ALA A 248 1.83 11.36 11.51
C ALA A 248 3.11 12.22 11.67
N LEU A 249 4.27 11.62 11.48
CA LEU A 249 5.52 12.28 11.13
C LEU A 249 5.60 12.37 9.60
N GLU A 250 4.91 13.35 9.04
CA GLU A 250 4.76 13.57 7.60
C GLU A 250 6.08 13.90 6.93
N THR A 251 6.48 13.16 5.89
CA THR A 251 7.75 13.37 5.21
C THR A 251 7.71 12.88 3.76
N SER A 252 8.75 13.18 2.99
CA SER A 252 8.98 12.56 1.67
C SER A 252 9.72 11.25 1.85
N LEU A 253 9.30 10.21 1.14
CA LEU A 253 9.89 8.88 1.18
C LEU A 253 10.27 8.38 -0.22
N VAL A 254 11.19 7.43 -0.26
CA VAL A 254 11.48 6.63 -1.45
C VAL A 254 11.13 5.18 -1.15
N GLY A 255 10.09 4.66 -1.82
CA GLY A 255 9.67 3.27 -1.68
C GLY A 255 10.21 2.39 -2.80
N THR A 256 10.67 1.20 -2.47
CA THR A 256 11.01 0.15 -3.43
C THR A 256 9.93 -0.93 -3.37
N PHE A 257 9.16 -1.08 -4.45
CA PHE A 257 8.02 -1.98 -4.53
C PHE A 257 8.23 -3.02 -5.61
N GLN A 258 7.91 -4.29 -5.32
CA GLN A 258 7.78 -5.33 -6.34
C GLN A 258 6.32 -5.68 -6.51
N PHE A 259 5.83 -5.68 -7.76
CA PHE A 259 4.43 -5.97 -8.09
C PHE A 259 4.26 -7.42 -8.55
N ILE A 260 3.32 -8.15 -7.97
CA ILE A 260 3.00 -9.53 -8.36
C ILE A 260 1.50 -9.66 -8.55
N VAL A 261 1.08 -10.17 -9.70
CA VAL A 261 -0.34 -10.41 -10.00
C VAL A 261 -0.70 -11.85 -9.65
N HIS A 262 -1.67 -12.02 -8.76
CA HIS A 262 -2.30 -13.29 -8.45
C HIS A 262 -3.63 -13.38 -9.17
N LYS A 263 -3.75 -14.35 -10.09
CA LYS A 263 -4.91 -14.45 -10.97
C LYS A 263 -6.12 -15.06 -10.28
N HIS A 264 -7.30 -14.45 -10.49
CA HIS A 264 -8.61 -15.00 -10.12
C HIS A 264 -8.74 -15.40 -8.65
N THR A 265 -8.18 -14.61 -7.74
CA THR A 265 -8.22 -14.88 -6.30
C THR A 265 -9.54 -14.48 -5.66
N GLY A 266 -10.24 -13.50 -6.26
CA GLY A 266 -11.51 -12.98 -5.77
C GLY A 266 -11.39 -12.22 -4.44
N LEU A 267 -10.22 -11.64 -4.15
CA LEU A 267 -10.07 -10.72 -3.03
C LEU A 267 -10.97 -9.51 -3.27
N ASP A 268 -11.69 -9.08 -2.27
CA ASP A 268 -12.65 -7.97 -2.34
C ASP A 268 -12.35 -6.84 -1.35
N TYR A 269 -11.30 -7.02 -0.52
CA TYR A 269 -10.89 -6.04 0.47
C TYR A 269 -9.37 -6.11 0.74
N PRO A 270 -8.70 -4.99 1.07
CA PRO A 270 -7.27 -5.00 1.34
C PRO A 270 -6.88 -5.94 2.49
N MET A 271 -5.75 -6.62 2.30
CA MET A 271 -5.11 -7.46 3.32
C MET A 271 -3.60 -7.24 3.28
N ALA A 272 -2.91 -7.63 4.34
CA ALA A 272 -1.46 -7.61 4.35
C ALA A 272 -0.87 -8.87 5.02
N GLU A 273 0.40 -9.12 4.70
CA GLU A 273 1.21 -10.16 5.33
C GLU A 273 2.54 -9.55 5.76
N THR A 274 2.86 -9.77 7.03
CA THR A 274 4.17 -9.46 7.60
C THR A 274 4.95 -10.76 7.82
N PRO A 275 6.24 -10.72 8.17
CA PRO A 275 6.97 -11.95 8.51
C PRO A 275 6.37 -12.76 9.66
N THR A 276 5.47 -12.19 10.45
CA THR A 276 4.95 -12.81 11.68
C THR A 276 3.42 -12.81 11.79
N ALA A 277 2.69 -12.10 10.91
CA ALA A 277 1.25 -11.96 11.01
C ALA A 277 0.55 -11.80 9.66
N TYR A 278 -0.71 -12.23 9.58
CA TYR A 278 -1.65 -11.83 8.55
C TYR A 278 -2.51 -10.68 9.09
N ILE A 279 -2.79 -9.69 8.26
CA ILE A 279 -3.57 -8.50 8.63
C ILE A 279 -4.79 -8.45 7.71
N ALA A 280 -5.98 -8.41 8.28
CA ALA A 280 -7.21 -8.12 7.58
C ALA A 280 -7.71 -6.74 8.01
N MET A 281 -8.10 -5.93 7.06
CA MET A 281 -8.47 -4.54 7.30
C MET A 281 -10.00 -4.36 7.32
N GLY A 282 -10.45 -3.27 7.92
CA GLY A 282 -11.85 -2.87 7.92
C GLY A 282 -11.96 -1.37 8.10
N PHE A 283 -12.75 -0.71 7.22
CA PHE A 283 -12.97 0.73 7.23
C PHE A 283 -14.47 1.04 7.30
N ASP A 284 -14.86 1.97 8.16
CA ASP A 284 -16.26 2.34 8.38
C ASP A 284 -16.37 3.72 9.05
N ASP A 285 -17.48 4.40 8.92
CA ASP A 285 -17.71 5.67 9.62
C ASP A 285 -17.63 5.52 11.14
N GLU A 286 -17.97 4.31 11.63
CA GLU A 286 -17.94 3.99 13.06
C GLU A 286 -16.85 2.95 13.36
N LEU A 287 -16.00 3.19 14.35
CA LEU A 287 -14.92 2.28 14.74
C LEU A 287 -15.40 0.84 15.02
N SER A 288 -16.58 0.71 15.63
CA SER A 288 -17.20 -0.60 15.85
C SER A 288 -17.62 -1.29 14.54
N GLY A 289 -17.92 -0.51 13.50
CA GLY A 289 -18.20 -0.99 12.15
C GLY A 289 -16.90 -1.49 11.48
N ALA A 290 -15.85 -0.67 11.50
CA ALA A 290 -14.54 -1.02 11.01
C ALA A 290 -14.00 -2.30 11.67
N THR A 291 -14.07 -2.39 12.99
CA THR A 291 -13.69 -3.59 13.76
C THR A 291 -14.44 -4.85 13.28
N ARG A 292 -15.77 -4.76 13.11
CA ARG A 292 -16.55 -5.92 12.63
C ARG A 292 -16.14 -6.35 11.22
N LYS A 293 -15.88 -5.41 10.32
CA LYS A 293 -15.41 -5.70 8.95
C LYS A 293 -14.05 -6.42 9.00
N ALA A 294 -13.07 -5.89 9.73
CA ALA A 294 -11.77 -6.52 9.89
C ALA A 294 -11.86 -7.95 10.44
N LEU A 295 -12.70 -8.17 11.46
CA LEU A 295 -12.95 -9.50 12.03
C LEU A 295 -13.61 -10.45 11.02
N HIS A 296 -14.56 -9.99 10.21
CA HIS A 296 -15.17 -10.79 9.16
C HIS A 296 -14.15 -11.17 8.08
N HIS A 297 -13.36 -10.23 7.60
CA HIS A 297 -12.34 -10.50 6.59
C HIS A 297 -11.27 -11.48 7.09
N MET A 298 -10.82 -11.34 8.35
CA MET A 298 -9.90 -12.31 8.97
C MET A 298 -10.54 -13.69 9.10
N LEU A 299 -11.79 -13.75 9.54
CA LEU A 299 -12.54 -15.00 9.67
C LEU A 299 -12.66 -15.73 8.31
N ASP A 300 -13.04 -15.00 7.27
CA ASP A 300 -13.21 -15.56 5.94
C ASP A 300 -11.85 -15.99 5.35
N PHE A 301 -10.77 -15.22 5.58
CA PHE A 301 -9.40 -15.62 5.24
C PHE A 301 -8.98 -16.93 5.91
N LEU A 302 -9.18 -17.08 7.21
CA LEU A 302 -8.82 -18.29 7.96
C LEU A 302 -9.60 -19.52 7.47
N VAL A 303 -10.89 -19.36 7.17
CA VAL A 303 -11.73 -20.43 6.63
C VAL A 303 -11.26 -20.81 5.22
N ALA A 304 -11.09 -19.84 4.33
CA ALA A 304 -10.79 -20.10 2.92
C ALA A 304 -9.33 -20.55 2.71
N GLN A 305 -8.36 -19.89 3.35
CA GLN A 305 -6.94 -20.08 3.09
C GLN A 305 -6.26 -21.05 4.08
N LYS A 306 -6.75 -21.12 5.31
CA LYS A 306 -6.18 -22.01 6.35
C LYS A 306 -7.06 -23.24 6.60
N HIS A 307 -8.18 -23.37 5.88
CA HIS A 307 -9.10 -24.50 5.92
C HIS A 307 -9.66 -24.80 7.33
N MET A 308 -9.82 -23.77 8.14
CA MET A 308 -10.38 -23.87 9.48
C MET A 308 -11.90 -23.97 9.43
N THR A 309 -12.51 -24.55 10.44
CA THR A 309 -13.94 -24.38 10.67
C THR A 309 -14.22 -22.93 11.07
N ARG A 310 -15.40 -22.41 10.78
CA ARG A 310 -15.76 -21.04 11.14
C ARG A 310 -15.71 -20.79 12.63
N ASP A 311 -16.10 -21.78 13.44
CA ASP A 311 -16.09 -21.71 14.90
C ASP A 311 -14.64 -21.67 15.44
N ASP A 312 -13.77 -22.56 14.95
CA ASP A 312 -12.36 -22.59 15.37
C ASP A 312 -11.61 -21.32 14.95
N ALA A 313 -11.89 -20.81 13.75
CA ALA A 313 -11.31 -19.57 13.26
C ALA A 313 -11.72 -18.38 14.14
N TYR A 314 -13.01 -18.28 14.52
CA TYR A 314 -13.48 -17.21 15.41
C TYR A 314 -12.87 -17.31 16.80
N MET A 315 -12.75 -18.54 17.35
CA MET A 315 -12.08 -18.76 18.62
C MET A 315 -10.59 -18.42 18.55
N LEU A 316 -9.91 -18.77 17.45
CA LEU A 316 -8.50 -18.43 17.23
C LEU A 316 -8.28 -16.91 17.21
N ILE A 317 -9.11 -16.18 16.48
CA ILE A 317 -9.04 -14.70 16.46
C ILE A 317 -9.14 -14.14 17.88
N SER A 318 -10.03 -14.69 18.72
CA SER A 318 -10.23 -14.21 20.10
C SER A 318 -9.04 -14.47 21.05
N VAL A 319 -8.29 -15.53 20.82
CA VAL A 319 -7.20 -15.93 21.74
C VAL A 319 -5.80 -15.53 21.24
N ALA A 320 -5.66 -15.19 19.96
CA ALA A 320 -4.37 -14.93 19.34
C ALA A 320 -4.36 -13.74 18.35
N GLY A 321 -5.52 -13.16 18.08
CA GLY A 321 -5.64 -11.98 17.18
C GLY A 321 -5.65 -10.69 17.97
N ASP A 322 -4.88 -9.71 17.50
CA ASP A 322 -4.93 -8.33 17.99
C ASP A 322 -5.85 -7.50 17.09
N VAL A 323 -6.62 -6.61 17.70
CA VAL A 323 -7.41 -5.59 16.98
C VAL A 323 -6.75 -4.25 17.24
N GLU A 324 -6.24 -3.65 16.16
CA GLU A 324 -5.55 -2.37 16.21
C GLU A 324 -6.37 -1.29 15.49
N VAL A 325 -6.25 -0.06 15.92
CA VAL A 325 -6.87 1.11 15.28
C VAL A 325 -5.79 1.83 14.51
N THR A 326 -5.84 1.82 13.19
CA THR A 326 -4.81 2.45 12.35
C THR A 326 -4.99 3.97 12.31
N GLU A 327 -6.24 4.42 12.09
CA GLU A 327 -6.59 5.83 12.06
C GLU A 327 -8.01 6.07 12.65
N LEU A 328 -8.27 7.30 13.13
CA LEU A 328 -9.54 7.76 13.71
C LEU A 328 -10.09 9.01 13.03
N VAL A 329 -9.38 9.56 12.02
CA VAL A 329 -9.48 10.98 11.67
C VAL A 329 -9.71 11.25 10.18
N ASP A 330 -9.72 10.22 9.32
CA ASP A 330 -9.78 10.36 7.86
C ASP A 330 -11.20 10.25 7.29
N ARG A 331 -12.17 10.84 7.96
CA ARG A 331 -13.62 10.81 7.69
C ARG A 331 -14.27 9.48 8.04
N ASN A 332 -13.65 8.35 7.75
CA ASN A 332 -13.99 7.04 8.31
C ASN A 332 -12.93 6.63 9.34
N LYS A 333 -12.97 5.37 9.80
CA LYS A 333 -12.06 4.81 10.80
C LYS A 333 -11.49 3.50 10.28
N GLY A 334 -10.23 3.26 10.58
CA GLY A 334 -9.52 2.05 10.20
C GLY A 334 -9.03 1.18 11.35
#